data_e6bf77b0253182feec2a78d0945bab7e
#
_entry.id   e6bf77b0253182feec2a78d0945bab7e
#
_cell.length_a   1.000
_cell.length_b   1.000
_cell.length_c   1.000
_cell.angle_alpha   90.00
_cell.angle_beta   90.00
_cell.angle_gamma   90.00
#
_symmetry.space_group_name_H-M   'P 1'
#
loop_
_entity.id
_entity.type
_entity.pdbx_description
1 polymer ?
#
loop_
_entity_poly.entity_id
_entity_poly.type
_entity_poly.pdbx_seq_one_letter_code
_entity_poly.pdbx_strand_id
1 'polypeptide(L)'
;MKNKKAVVYVRLKEGVLDPQGLTIHKAILNMGYDMVSSVRSGRFFELEVVSSNGRVESKVEEICSKLLANPVIENFSVEYEE
;
A
#
# COMPACT_ATOMS: atom_id res chain seq x y z
N MET A 1 -24.49 11.57 8.15
CA MET A 1 -23.37 10.64 7.94
C MET A 1 -22.53 11.11 6.77
N LYS A 2 -21.23 11.15 6.98
CA LYS A 2 -20.30 11.52 5.91
C LYS A 2 -19.55 10.28 5.45
N ASN A 3 -19.40 10.17 4.15
CA ASN A 3 -18.52 9.14 3.60
C ASN A 3 -17.11 9.71 3.50
N LYS A 4 -16.15 8.90 3.86
CA LYS A 4 -14.75 9.25 3.82
C LYS A 4 -14.04 8.14 3.05
N LYS A 5 -13.11 8.51 2.20
CA LYS A 5 -12.32 7.51 1.48
C LYS A 5 -11.01 7.31 2.23
N ALA A 6 -10.67 6.05 2.47
CA ALA A 6 -9.37 5.69 3.01
C ALA A 6 -8.62 4.92 1.94
N VAL A 7 -7.43 5.38 1.59
CA VAL A 7 -6.58 4.69 0.63
C VAL A 7 -5.44 4.06 1.42
N VAL A 8 -5.36 2.75 1.36
CA VAL A 8 -4.38 1.98 2.10
C VAL A 8 -3.29 1.53 1.13
N TYR A 9 -2.06 1.90 1.40
CA TYR A 9 -0.90 1.47 0.62
C TYR A 9 -0.16 0.40 1.39
N VAL A 10 0.09 -0.74 0.73
CA VAL A 10 0.77 -1.87 1.34
C VAL A 10 2.04 -2.14 0.55
N ARG A 11 3.18 -2.16 1.24
CA ARG A 11 4.48 -2.37 0.63
C ARG A 11 5.26 -3.40 1.44
N LEU A 12 6.14 -4.11 0.77
CA LEU A 12 7.06 -5.00 1.46
C LEU A 12 8.07 -4.20 2.28
N LYS A 13 8.41 -4.72 3.43
CA LYS A 13 9.44 -4.10 4.27
C LYS A 13 10.79 -4.13 3.56
N GLU A 14 11.69 -3.21 3.96
CA GLU A 14 13.04 -3.22 3.45
C GLU A 14 13.69 -4.57 3.75
N GLY A 15 14.48 -5.03 2.79
CA GLY A 15 15.15 -6.31 2.93
C GLY A 15 14.33 -7.51 2.50
N VAL A 16 13.03 -7.33 2.28
CA VAL A 16 12.18 -8.41 1.78
C VAL A 16 12.22 -8.39 0.26
N LEU A 17 12.44 -9.54 -0.34
CA LEU A 17 12.54 -9.65 -1.80
C LEU A 17 11.21 -9.27 -2.46
N ASP A 18 11.30 -8.48 -3.53
CA ASP A 18 10.17 -8.03 -4.31
C ASP A 18 10.34 -8.51 -5.74
N PRO A 19 9.89 -9.75 -6.04
CA PRO A 19 10.12 -10.30 -7.40
C PRO A 19 9.44 -9.49 -8.49
N GLN A 20 8.26 -8.92 -8.21
CA GLN A 20 7.55 -8.12 -9.21
C GLN A 20 8.32 -6.85 -9.54
N GLY A 21 8.82 -6.17 -8.50
CA GLY A 21 9.61 -4.96 -8.72
C GLY A 21 10.89 -5.26 -9.49
N LEU A 22 11.54 -6.36 -9.18
CA LEU A 22 12.75 -6.75 -9.90
C LEU A 22 12.46 -7.02 -11.37
N THR A 23 11.37 -7.72 -11.66
CA THR A 23 11.00 -8.02 -13.05
C THR A 23 10.70 -6.74 -13.83
N ILE A 24 9.98 -5.82 -13.21
CA ILE A 24 9.68 -4.54 -13.84
C ILE A 24 10.95 -3.77 -14.10
N HIS A 25 11.86 -3.74 -13.13
CA HIS A 25 13.13 -3.01 -13.30
C HIS A 25 13.94 -3.57 -14.46
N LYS A 26 14.01 -4.90 -14.58
CA LYS A 26 14.73 -5.51 -15.70
C LYS A 26 14.10 -5.10 -17.03
N ALA A 27 12.78 -5.07 -17.10
CA ALA A 27 12.10 -4.67 -18.33
C ALA A 27 12.42 -3.21 -18.69
N ILE A 28 12.46 -2.34 -17.68
CA ILE A 28 12.79 -0.94 -17.91
C ILE A 28 14.21 -0.80 -18.46
N LEU A 29 15.15 -1.54 -17.87
CA LEU A 29 16.54 -1.50 -18.35
C LEU A 29 16.66 -2.04 -19.78
N ASN A 30 15.91 -3.09 -20.08
CA ASN A 30 15.92 -3.66 -21.43
C ASN A 30 15.34 -2.69 -22.46
N MET A 31 14.49 -1.77 -22.03
CA MET A 31 13.96 -0.74 -22.92
C MET A 31 14.93 0.43 -23.12
N GLY A 32 16.06 0.40 -22.44
CA GLY A 32 17.07 1.44 -22.59
C GLY A 32 16.99 2.57 -21.58
N TYR A 33 16.15 2.45 -20.56
CA TYR A 33 16.00 3.50 -19.56
C TYR A 33 16.86 3.17 -18.36
N ASP A 34 18.06 3.72 -18.31
CA ASP A 34 19.00 3.41 -17.24
C ASP A 34 18.96 4.41 -16.09
N MET A 35 18.07 5.41 -16.17
CA MET A 35 17.96 6.38 -15.08
C MET A 35 17.13 5.87 -13.91
N VAL A 36 16.45 4.71 -14.06
CA VAL A 36 15.69 4.12 -12.97
C VAL A 36 16.58 3.11 -12.26
N SER A 37 16.96 3.43 -11.03
CA SER A 37 17.91 2.60 -10.29
C SER A 37 17.23 1.44 -9.58
N SER A 38 15.95 1.54 -9.30
CA SER A 38 15.25 0.44 -8.65
C SER A 38 13.75 0.63 -8.81
N VAL A 39 13.01 -0.47 -8.61
CA VAL A 39 11.56 -0.44 -8.65
C VAL A 39 11.07 -1.25 -7.45
N ARG A 40 10.14 -0.68 -6.72
CA ARG A 40 9.44 -1.37 -5.63
C ARG A 40 7.98 -1.44 -6.00
N SER A 41 7.39 -2.62 -5.88
CA SER A 41 5.97 -2.78 -6.13
C SER A 41 5.22 -2.89 -4.82
N GLY A 42 3.90 -2.83 -4.91
CA GLY A 42 3.04 -2.95 -3.78
C GLY A 42 1.62 -2.99 -4.27
N ARG A 43 0.70 -2.78 -3.35
CA ARG A 43 -0.70 -2.73 -3.72
C ARG A 43 -1.40 -1.67 -2.90
N PHE A 44 -2.55 -1.25 -3.37
CA PHE A 44 -3.35 -0.32 -2.58
C PHE A 44 -4.80 -0.75 -2.60
N PHE A 45 -5.53 -0.30 -1.60
CA PHE A 45 -6.95 -0.56 -1.45
C PHE A 45 -7.66 0.76 -1.21
N GLU A 46 -8.82 0.93 -1.84
CA GLU A 46 -9.66 2.09 -1.59
C GLU A 46 -10.86 1.62 -0.77
N LEU A 47 -11.01 2.20 0.39
CA LEU A 47 -12.11 1.87 1.29
C LEU A 47 -13.04 3.06 1.40
N GLU A 48 -14.33 2.82 1.15
CA GLU A 48 -15.33 3.83 1.46
C GLU A 48 -15.84 3.57 2.86
N VAL A 49 -15.66 4.55 3.72
CA VAL A 49 -15.96 4.40 5.13
C VAL A 49 -17.09 5.34 5.48
N VAL A 50 -18.12 4.78 6.09
CA VAL A 50 -19.25 5.57 6.57
C VAL A 50 -18.99 5.88 8.03
N SER A 51 -18.83 7.18 8.32
CA SER A 51 -18.49 7.62 9.66
C SER A 51 -19.75 8.04 10.38
N SER A 52 -20.10 7.32 11.42
CA SER A 52 -21.21 7.69 12.28
C SER A 52 -20.76 8.10 13.69
N ASN A 53 -19.51 7.81 14.02
CA ASN A 53 -18.92 8.26 15.27
C ASN A 53 -17.42 8.39 15.05
N GLY A 54 -16.69 8.85 16.04
CA GLY A 54 -15.34 9.31 15.85
C GLY A 54 -14.24 8.27 15.87
N ARG A 55 -14.52 6.99 15.65
CA ARG A 55 -13.48 5.97 15.81
C ARG A 55 -13.12 5.25 14.52
N VAL A 56 -13.31 5.93 13.41
CA VAL A 56 -13.12 5.31 12.12
C VAL A 56 -11.65 4.99 11.87
N GLU A 57 -10.73 5.91 12.23
CA GLU A 57 -9.32 5.70 11.91
C GLU A 57 -8.74 4.48 12.63
N SER A 58 -9.09 4.28 13.90
CA SER A 58 -8.56 3.13 14.60
C SER A 58 -9.13 1.82 14.06
N LYS A 59 -10.37 1.84 13.60
CA LYS A 59 -10.96 0.65 13.00
C LYS A 59 -10.32 0.34 11.64
N VAL A 60 -10.04 1.38 10.86
CA VAL A 60 -9.37 1.18 9.57
C VAL A 60 -7.98 0.60 9.78
N GLU A 61 -7.23 1.11 10.77
CA GLU A 61 -5.92 0.56 11.05
C GLU A 61 -5.98 -0.90 11.49
N GLU A 62 -6.99 -1.24 12.26
CA GLU A 62 -7.18 -2.62 12.67
C GLU A 62 -7.43 -3.53 11.46
N ILE A 63 -8.27 -3.09 10.53
CA ILE A 63 -8.52 -3.84 9.30
C ILE A 63 -7.23 -4.01 8.52
N CYS A 64 -6.43 -2.95 8.39
CA CYS A 64 -5.19 -3.01 7.65
C CYS A 64 -4.24 -4.05 8.25
N SER A 65 -4.06 -4.01 9.56
CA SER A 65 -3.08 -4.90 10.19
C SER A 65 -3.56 -6.33 10.25
N LYS A 66 -4.86 -6.56 10.32
CA LYS A 66 -5.39 -7.92 10.48
C LYS A 66 -5.74 -8.59 9.16
N LEU A 67 -6.03 -7.80 8.12
CA LEU A 67 -6.57 -8.37 6.90
C LEU A 67 -5.80 -7.95 5.65
N LEU A 68 -5.48 -6.67 5.51
CA LEU A 68 -4.97 -6.16 4.24
C LEU A 68 -3.47 -6.29 4.08
N ALA A 69 -2.72 -6.28 5.16
CA ALA A 69 -1.27 -6.37 5.14
C ALA A 69 -0.83 -7.54 5.99
N ASN A 70 0.30 -8.14 5.59
CA ASN A 70 0.96 -9.16 6.40
C ASN A 70 2.00 -8.43 7.25
N PRO A 71 1.76 -8.23 8.56
CA PRO A 71 2.65 -7.39 9.36
C PRO A 71 4.05 -7.98 9.54
N VAL A 72 4.25 -9.25 9.23
CA VAL A 72 5.57 -9.86 9.32
C VAL A 72 6.48 -9.32 8.22
N ILE A 73 5.95 -9.16 7.00
CA ILE A 73 6.77 -8.80 5.84
C ILE A 73 6.33 -7.50 5.16
N GLU A 74 5.23 -6.89 5.60
CA GLU A 74 4.68 -5.72 4.92
C GLU A 74 4.46 -4.58 5.88
N ASN A 75 4.59 -3.36 5.38
CA ASN A 75 4.14 -2.14 6.04
C ASN A 75 2.94 -1.59 5.31
N PHE A 76 2.15 -0.79 6.02
CA PHE A 76 1.04 -0.10 5.38
C PHE A 76 1.00 1.36 5.81
N SER A 77 0.37 2.17 4.98
CA SER A 77 0.05 3.55 5.33
C SER A 77 -1.35 3.86 4.82
N VAL A 78 -2.00 4.82 5.46
CA VAL A 78 -3.38 5.16 5.14
C VAL A 78 -3.46 6.65 4.88
N GLU A 79 -4.12 7.02 3.78
CA GLU A 79 -4.44 8.41 3.47
C GLU A 79 -5.95 8.56 3.45
N TYR A 80 -6.45 9.62 4.05
CA TYR A 80 -7.89 9.87 4.12
C TYR A 80 -8.26 11.02 3.21
N GLU A 81 -9.31 10.81 2.43
CA GLU A 81 -9.87 11.84 1.55
C GLU A 81 -11.35 12.01 1.88
N GLU A 82 -11.82 13.23 1.87
CA GLU A 82 -13.24 13.50 2.09
C GLU A 82 -13.98 13.81 0.82
#